data_c4e9151ea14c7b7608575b40fc582f66
#
_entry.id   c4e9151ea14c7b7608575b40fc582f66
#
_cell.length_a   1.000
_cell.length_b   1.000
_cell.length_c   1.000
_cell.angle_alpha   90.00
_cell.angle_beta   90.00
_cell.angle_gamma   90.00
#
_symmetry.space_group_name_H-M   'P 1'
#
loop_
_entity.id
_entity.type
_entity.pdbx_description
1 polymer ?
#
loop_
_entity_poly.entity_id
_entity_poly.type
_entity_poly.pdbx_seq_one_letter_code
_entity_poly.pdbx_strand_id
1 'polypeptide(L)'
;MDQNEINNISNQGANQSQNMYSYNQEQQNSQELEAGAIRRSLGDKNPNAIPNFQAQNISYNNNGGDNINQNSIVINIDQSPPLYWMLFLIVGIIQIIIIVFLANYYDWDEYNKPSKVDDKDNSESKLIIQKKYRVFQDINIMIYLGFGFLRAFLKHHTWSSIALTFIGGALSFEFGLFTLICWSSIVRKSWYQGIFNFQHLLDANFCGAATIISMGALLGKLSLAQYFVMIIAETVFSTLNYVLLRQQLEIIDIGGALTVHLFGAVFGSIFTLVSFVPAQERERIRISPHLGKNYNSNIFGLFGTLIVCTYWPSFNTALIDGNQKYRGIINTYLSVGGSIIGTYLISPIFNKGKLKVEDILNASFAGGIIISGCCNIIKEFWSCIIFGIVAGGISSFLYNILNKRLINKGYHDTSGIIYYIGIPAFLGGIVSTIFVGNLRNWELGDNEMKYFVGGILDYNKFDYDMDFSKRAGIQFAAIFITILIAAGSGLVAGFSIKFCNCNIAIRYFNDSEFFDVSENEPFPWEDEKVQLQVRYDSRA
;
A
#
# COMPACT_ATOMS: atom_id res chain seq x y z
N MET A 1 -60.07 -18.93 16.70
CA MET A 1 -58.74 -19.51 16.99
C MET A 1 -58.92 -20.60 18.01
N ASP A 2 -58.54 -21.80 17.62
CA ASP A 2 -58.77 -23.02 18.38
C ASP A 2 -57.72 -23.11 19.54
N GLN A 3 -58.14 -23.54 20.73
CA GLN A 3 -57.28 -23.65 21.92
C GLN A 3 -56.03 -24.52 21.66
N ASN A 4 -56.05 -25.37 20.67
CA ASN A 4 -54.91 -26.17 20.23
C ASN A 4 -53.84 -25.37 19.48
N GLU A 5 -54.20 -24.29 18.81
CA GLU A 5 -53.21 -23.39 18.16
C GLU A 5 -52.44 -22.52 19.17
N ILE A 6 -53.13 -22.09 20.24
CA ILE A 6 -52.51 -21.30 21.31
C ILE A 6 -51.49 -22.13 22.10
N ASN A 7 -51.80 -23.41 22.37
CA ASN A 7 -50.90 -24.33 23.05
C ASN A 7 -49.68 -24.72 22.19
N ASN A 8 -49.83 -24.79 20.87
CA ASN A 8 -48.68 -25.04 19.99
C ASN A 8 -47.71 -23.84 19.89
N ILE A 9 -48.24 -22.62 19.90
CA ILE A 9 -47.42 -21.39 19.88
C ILE A 9 -46.65 -21.22 21.21
N SER A 10 -47.28 -21.52 22.34
CA SER A 10 -46.63 -21.46 23.66
C SER A 10 -45.52 -22.52 23.83
N ASN A 11 -45.71 -23.72 23.28
CA ASN A 11 -44.69 -24.77 23.30
C ASN A 11 -43.53 -24.53 22.35
N GLN A 12 -43.73 -23.87 21.20
CA GLN A 12 -42.66 -23.45 20.33
C GLN A 12 -41.82 -22.32 20.93
N GLY A 13 -42.45 -21.37 21.63
CA GLY A 13 -41.73 -20.32 22.36
C GLY A 13 -40.85 -20.84 23.50
N ALA A 14 -41.36 -21.84 24.26
CA ALA A 14 -40.62 -22.46 25.36
C ALA A 14 -39.38 -23.27 24.84
N ASN A 15 -39.54 -23.99 23.72
CA ASN A 15 -38.44 -24.72 23.10
C ASN A 15 -37.35 -23.80 22.49
N GLN A 16 -37.75 -22.67 21.93
CA GLN A 16 -36.80 -21.68 21.42
C GLN A 16 -36.00 -21.02 22.57
N SER A 17 -36.68 -20.72 23.69
CA SER A 17 -36.00 -20.17 24.87
C SER A 17 -34.99 -21.15 25.49
N GLN A 18 -35.33 -22.45 25.57
CA GLN A 18 -34.41 -23.47 26.08
C GLN A 18 -33.21 -23.69 25.15
N ASN A 19 -33.40 -23.68 23.84
CA ASN A 19 -32.29 -23.77 22.87
C ASN A 19 -31.37 -22.53 22.90
N MET A 20 -31.93 -21.36 23.15
CA MET A 20 -31.14 -20.13 23.31
C MET A 20 -30.36 -20.11 24.63
N TYR A 21 -30.92 -20.69 25.70
CA TYR A 21 -30.21 -20.85 26.99
C TYR A 21 -29.05 -21.85 26.90
N SER A 22 -29.23 -22.97 26.21
CA SER A 22 -28.14 -23.94 26.01
C SER A 22 -27.03 -23.39 25.10
N TYR A 23 -27.37 -22.66 24.06
CA TYR A 23 -26.42 -22.00 23.17
C TYR A 23 -25.57 -20.94 23.90
N ASN A 24 -26.20 -20.15 24.76
CA ASN A 24 -25.49 -19.15 25.57
C ASN A 24 -24.60 -19.78 26.64
N GLN A 25 -24.97 -20.92 27.24
CA GLN A 25 -24.12 -21.66 28.17
C GLN A 25 -22.92 -22.32 27.48
N GLU A 26 -23.07 -22.84 26.29
CA GLU A 26 -21.94 -23.35 25.50
C GLU A 26 -20.98 -22.23 25.08
N GLN A 27 -21.47 -21.05 24.78
CA GLN A 27 -20.62 -19.88 24.50
C GLN A 27 -19.89 -19.39 25.77
N GLN A 28 -20.52 -19.36 26.92
CA GLN A 28 -19.84 -19.00 28.19
C GLN A 28 -18.76 -20.00 28.56
N ASN A 29 -19.04 -21.29 28.47
CA ASN A 29 -18.04 -22.33 28.75
C ASN A 29 -16.86 -22.31 27.77
N SER A 30 -17.09 -22.00 26.51
CA SER A 30 -16.00 -21.83 25.52
C SER A 30 -15.15 -20.58 25.82
N GLN A 31 -15.75 -19.48 26.26
CA GLN A 31 -15.02 -18.26 26.63
C GLN A 31 -14.17 -18.44 27.90
N GLU A 32 -14.66 -19.17 28.93
CA GLU A 32 -13.87 -19.49 30.13
C GLU A 32 -12.71 -20.44 29.85
N LEU A 33 -12.91 -21.42 28.96
CA LEU A 33 -11.84 -22.31 28.48
C LEU A 33 -10.77 -21.55 27.69
N GLU A 34 -11.16 -20.59 26.84
CA GLU A 34 -10.24 -19.76 26.08
C GLU A 34 -9.48 -18.77 26.97
N ALA A 35 -10.14 -18.13 27.94
CA ALA A 35 -9.47 -17.27 28.92
C ALA A 35 -8.45 -18.05 29.75
N GLY A 36 -8.73 -19.30 30.08
CA GLY A 36 -7.81 -20.22 30.76
C GLY A 36 -6.63 -20.64 29.87
N ALA A 37 -6.84 -20.76 28.56
CA ALA A 37 -5.79 -21.07 27.58
C ALA A 37 -4.86 -19.86 27.36
N ILE A 38 -5.40 -18.64 27.33
CA ILE A 38 -4.62 -17.40 27.22
C ILE A 38 -3.75 -17.21 28.48
N ARG A 39 -4.27 -17.46 29.69
CA ARG A 39 -3.47 -17.44 30.92
C ARG A 39 -2.31 -18.45 30.88
N ARG A 40 -2.51 -19.63 30.33
CA ARG A 40 -1.46 -20.66 30.20
C ARG A 40 -0.44 -20.35 29.08
N SER A 41 -0.82 -19.66 28.03
CA SER A 41 0.09 -19.29 26.94
C SER A 41 0.99 -18.09 27.28
N LEU A 42 0.58 -17.25 28.23
CA LEU A 42 1.36 -16.09 28.70
C LEU A 42 2.43 -16.45 29.74
N GLY A 43 2.59 -17.71 30.09
CA GLY A 43 3.68 -18.26 30.89
C GLY A 43 3.88 -17.59 32.24
N ASP A 44 3.58 -18.33 33.29
CA ASP A 44 3.74 -18.00 34.72
C ASP A 44 5.20 -17.67 35.12
N LYS A 45 5.77 -16.61 34.57
CA LYS A 45 7.14 -16.15 34.87
C LYS A 45 7.16 -14.64 35.12
N ASN A 46 6.61 -14.23 36.18
CA ASN A 46 6.77 -12.95 36.89
C ASN A 46 5.45 -12.20 37.09
N PRO A 47 4.87 -12.24 38.29
CA PRO A 47 3.62 -11.51 38.61
C PRO A 47 3.78 -9.97 38.61
N ASN A 48 5.01 -9.46 38.54
CA ASN A 48 5.30 -8.02 38.55
C ASN A 48 5.50 -7.42 37.15
N ALA A 49 5.32 -8.18 36.05
CA ALA A 49 5.51 -7.71 34.68
C ALA A 49 4.20 -7.45 33.92
N ILE A 50 3.06 -7.47 34.63
CA ILE A 50 1.76 -7.15 34.00
C ILE A 50 1.46 -5.68 34.29
N PRO A 51 1.30 -4.82 33.26
CA PRO A 51 0.75 -3.48 33.48
C PRO A 51 -0.61 -3.59 34.15
N ASN A 52 -0.90 -2.73 35.11
CA ASN A 52 -2.12 -2.70 35.90
C ASN A 52 -3.37 -2.84 35.03
N PHE A 53 -3.99 -4.00 35.04
CA PHE A 53 -5.31 -4.21 34.48
C PHE A 53 -6.34 -3.70 35.51
N GLN A 54 -6.84 -2.49 35.32
CA GLN A 54 -8.03 -2.02 36.02
C GLN A 54 -9.26 -2.42 35.22
N ALA A 55 -9.99 -3.42 35.69
CA ALA A 55 -11.33 -3.71 35.20
C ALA A 55 -12.28 -2.65 35.77
N GLN A 56 -12.72 -1.71 34.95
CA GLN A 56 -13.82 -0.82 35.31
C GLN A 56 -15.13 -1.52 35.01
N ASN A 57 -15.90 -1.82 36.02
CA ASN A 57 -17.30 -2.25 35.88
C ASN A 57 -18.16 -1.05 35.54
N ILE A 58 -18.54 -0.91 34.26
CA ILE A 58 -19.51 0.09 33.85
C ILE A 58 -20.90 -0.52 34.08
N SER A 59 -21.57 -0.12 35.14
CA SER A 59 -22.99 -0.45 35.35
C SER A 59 -23.85 0.55 34.60
N TYR A 60 -24.49 0.11 33.54
CA TYR A 60 -25.59 0.86 32.96
C TYR A 60 -26.85 0.66 33.79
N ASN A 61 -27.33 1.74 34.39
CA ASN A 61 -28.58 1.75 35.14
C ASN A 61 -29.75 1.90 34.16
N ASN A 62 -30.23 0.80 33.61
CA ASN A 62 -31.51 0.78 32.90
C ASN A 62 -32.62 0.60 33.92
N ASN A 63 -33.49 1.60 34.05
CA ASN A 63 -34.74 1.53 34.81
C ASN A 63 -35.75 0.56 34.14
N GLY A 64 -35.47 -0.70 34.15
CA GLY A 64 -36.31 -1.76 33.59
C GLY A 64 -35.56 -3.09 33.80
N GLY A 65 -35.90 -3.75 34.80
CA GLY A 65 -35.58 -5.00 35.50
C GLY A 65 -34.95 -6.18 34.76
N ASP A 66 -33.87 -6.07 34.02
CA ASP A 66 -33.03 -7.21 33.67
C ASP A 66 -31.57 -6.80 33.69
N ASN A 67 -30.86 -7.26 34.72
CA ASN A 67 -29.41 -7.09 34.85
C ASN A 67 -28.69 -8.05 33.91
N ILE A 68 -28.41 -7.61 32.69
CA ILE A 68 -27.45 -8.29 31.81
C ILE A 68 -26.06 -7.77 32.16
N ASN A 69 -25.33 -8.53 32.97
CA ASN A 69 -23.92 -8.30 33.22
C ASN A 69 -23.12 -8.60 31.92
N GLN A 70 -23.02 -7.64 31.04
CA GLN A 70 -22.03 -7.70 29.96
C GLN A 70 -20.66 -7.25 30.53
N ASN A 71 -19.84 -8.19 30.91
CA ASN A 71 -18.42 -7.94 31.20
C ASN A 71 -17.69 -7.66 29.90
N SER A 72 -17.80 -6.43 29.39
CA SER A 72 -16.92 -5.97 28.35
C SER A 72 -15.55 -5.67 28.97
N ILE A 73 -14.56 -6.50 28.67
CA ILE A 73 -13.16 -6.19 29.00
C ILE A 73 -12.73 -5.05 28.09
N VAL A 74 -12.85 -3.82 28.56
CA VAL A 74 -12.27 -2.65 27.89
C VAL A 74 -10.78 -2.66 28.19
N ILE A 75 -9.98 -3.13 27.28
CA ILE A 75 -8.52 -2.99 27.35
C ILE A 75 -8.20 -1.55 26.95
N ASN A 76 -8.15 -0.65 27.94
CA ASN A 76 -7.58 0.66 27.74
C ASN A 76 -6.06 0.49 27.56
N ILE A 77 -5.60 0.55 26.33
CA ILE A 77 -4.19 0.77 26.03
C ILE A 77 -3.99 2.26 26.28
N ASP A 78 -3.50 2.58 27.48
CA ASP A 78 -3.08 3.93 27.84
C ASP A 78 -1.87 4.31 26.97
N GLN A 79 -2.12 4.72 25.74
CA GLN A 79 -1.11 5.39 24.91
C GLN A 79 -1.01 6.80 25.45
N SER A 80 -0.06 6.99 26.35
CA SER A 80 0.19 8.29 26.98
C SER A 80 0.36 9.37 25.90
N PRO A 81 -0.50 10.40 25.85
CA PRO A 81 -0.41 11.51 24.92
C PRO A 81 0.98 12.17 24.77
N PRO A 82 1.86 12.13 25.80
CA PRO A 82 3.18 12.74 25.73
C PRO A 82 4.12 12.16 24.66
N LEU A 83 3.90 10.90 24.21
CA LEU A 83 4.84 10.27 23.27
C LEU A 83 4.71 10.78 21.84
N TYR A 84 3.52 11.19 21.40
CA TYR A 84 3.30 11.67 20.04
C TYR A 84 3.97 13.02 19.77
N TRP A 85 3.97 13.94 20.72
CA TRP A 85 4.66 15.22 20.50
C TRP A 85 6.18 15.07 20.42
N MET A 86 6.77 14.12 21.16
CA MET A 86 8.19 13.78 21.04
C MET A 86 8.50 13.20 19.65
N LEU A 87 7.62 12.35 19.12
CA LEU A 87 7.75 11.82 17.78
C LEU A 87 7.74 12.93 16.72
N PHE A 88 6.79 13.85 16.80
CA PHE A 88 6.73 14.99 15.87
C PHE A 88 7.93 15.92 16.01
N LEU A 89 8.48 16.08 17.21
CA LEU A 89 9.70 16.82 17.44
C LEU A 89 10.91 16.14 16.77
N ILE A 90 11.03 14.82 16.87
CA ILE A 90 12.08 14.06 16.18
C ILE A 90 11.94 14.19 14.66
N VAL A 91 10.73 14.04 14.13
CA VAL A 91 10.45 14.25 12.70
C VAL A 91 10.83 15.69 12.28
N GLY A 92 10.49 16.68 13.10
CA GLY A 92 10.88 18.08 12.84
C GLY A 92 12.39 18.30 12.83
N ILE A 93 13.14 17.65 13.72
CA ILE A 93 14.61 17.69 13.72
C ILE A 93 15.17 17.05 12.43
N ILE A 94 14.64 15.89 12.04
CA ILE A 94 15.02 15.23 10.79
C ILE A 94 14.76 16.16 9.60
N GLN A 95 13.61 16.84 9.56
CA GLN A 95 13.28 17.81 8.53
C GLN A 95 14.27 18.98 8.47
N ILE A 96 14.67 19.51 9.61
CA ILE A 96 15.69 20.58 9.66
C ILE A 96 17.03 20.09 9.07
N ILE A 97 17.44 18.87 9.40
CA ILE A 97 18.67 18.25 8.84
C ILE A 97 18.55 18.13 7.33
N ILE A 98 17.41 17.64 6.82
CA ILE A 98 17.14 17.53 5.38
C ILE A 98 17.22 18.90 4.71
N ILE A 99 16.57 19.92 5.27
CA ILE A 99 16.58 21.28 4.72
C ILE A 99 18.00 21.83 4.63
N VAL A 100 18.79 21.72 5.70
CA VAL A 100 20.17 22.18 5.72
C VAL A 100 21.01 21.44 4.69
N PHE A 101 20.82 20.13 4.55
CA PHE A 101 21.52 19.32 3.57
C PHE A 101 21.16 19.72 2.14
N LEU A 102 19.87 19.81 1.82
CA LEU A 102 19.39 20.17 0.48
C LEU A 102 19.86 21.57 0.08
N ALA A 103 19.86 22.53 1.03
CA ALA A 103 20.33 23.88 0.78
C ALA A 103 21.84 23.95 0.43
N ASN A 104 22.63 23.00 0.91
CA ASN A 104 24.09 22.95 0.63
C ASN A 104 24.47 22.12 -0.58
N TYR A 105 23.68 21.10 -0.91
CA TYR A 105 24.05 20.12 -1.95
C TYR A 105 23.23 20.23 -3.24
N TYR A 106 22.16 21.03 -3.28
CA TYR A 106 21.42 21.30 -4.49
C TYR A 106 21.58 22.74 -4.93
N ASP A 107 21.86 22.93 -6.21
CA ASP A 107 21.78 24.24 -6.88
C ASP A 107 20.65 24.20 -7.92
N TRP A 108 20.13 25.36 -8.27
CA TRP A 108 19.12 25.46 -9.30
C TRP A 108 19.69 25.17 -10.68
N ASP A 109 18.91 24.52 -11.53
CA ASP A 109 19.21 24.36 -12.96
C ASP A 109 19.46 25.73 -13.62
N GLU A 110 20.32 25.78 -14.61
CA GLU A 110 20.65 27.00 -15.36
C GLU A 110 19.41 27.72 -15.91
N TYR A 111 18.36 26.96 -16.25
CA TYR A 111 17.07 27.49 -16.68
C TYR A 111 16.34 28.29 -15.60
N ASN A 112 16.67 28.10 -14.33
CA ASN A 112 16.07 28.79 -13.18
C ASN A 112 16.93 29.90 -12.63
N LYS A 113 18.17 30.05 -13.09
CA LYS A 113 19.00 31.21 -12.76
C LYS A 113 18.44 32.40 -13.52
N PRO A 114 18.24 33.58 -12.87
CA PRO A 114 17.81 34.78 -13.56
C PRO A 114 18.85 35.13 -14.64
N SER A 115 18.64 34.64 -15.85
CA SER A 115 19.50 34.95 -16.97
C SER A 115 19.24 36.37 -17.44
N LYS A 116 20.29 37.06 -17.89
CA LYS A 116 20.18 38.27 -18.71
C LYS A 116 19.60 37.82 -20.05
N VAL A 117 18.29 37.94 -20.17
CA VAL A 117 17.44 37.19 -21.11
C VAL A 117 17.47 37.83 -22.49
N ASP A 118 17.83 37.04 -23.50
CA ASP A 118 17.34 37.22 -24.86
C ASP A 118 16.00 36.47 -25.01
N ASP A 119 14.93 37.20 -25.35
CA ASP A 119 13.52 36.76 -25.32
C ASP A 119 13.16 35.53 -26.17
N LYS A 120 14.05 35.01 -27.01
CA LYS A 120 13.76 33.88 -27.93
C LYS A 120 13.87 32.50 -27.25
N ASP A 121 14.72 32.32 -26.26
CA ASP A 121 14.87 31.03 -25.53
C ASP A 121 13.75 30.77 -24.52
N ASN A 122 12.97 31.80 -24.19
CA ASN A 122 11.95 31.75 -23.14
C ASN A 122 10.70 30.92 -23.51
N SER A 123 10.39 30.74 -24.81
CA SER A 123 9.18 30.03 -25.23
C SER A 123 9.33 28.52 -25.15
N GLU A 124 10.49 27.99 -25.50
CA GLU A 124 10.78 26.55 -25.45
C GLU A 124 10.95 26.06 -24.02
N SER A 125 11.67 26.81 -23.19
CA SER A 125 11.82 26.54 -21.76
C SER A 125 10.48 26.54 -21.03
N LYS A 126 9.60 27.51 -21.31
CA LYS A 126 8.22 27.55 -20.75
C LYS A 126 7.41 26.31 -21.14
N LEU A 127 7.53 25.85 -22.39
CA LEU A 127 6.81 24.68 -22.86
C LEU A 127 7.30 23.38 -22.19
N ILE A 128 8.62 23.24 -21.99
CA ILE A 128 9.23 22.10 -21.29
C ILE A 128 8.77 22.07 -19.83
N ILE A 129 8.82 23.22 -19.13
CA ILE A 129 8.37 23.32 -17.74
C ILE A 129 6.90 22.96 -17.62
N GLN A 130 6.03 23.49 -18.48
CA GLN A 130 4.60 23.18 -18.45
C GLN A 130 4.32 21.69 -18.67
N LYS A 131 5.02 21.03 -19.59
CA LYS A 131 4.86 19.59 -19.86
C LYS A 131 5.30 18.75 -18.65
N LYS A 132 6.46 19.03 -18.07
CA LYS A 132 6.98 18.29 -16.92
C LYS A 132 6.16 18.53 -15.65
N TYR A 133 5.70 19.76 -15.43
CA TYR A 133 4.84 20.10 -14.31
C TYR A 133 3.50 19.37 -14.34
N ARG A 134 2.86 19.25 -15.52
CA ARG A 134 1.62 18.46 -15.64
C ARG A 134 1.82 16.99 -15.27
N VAL A 135 2.91 16.39 -15.75
CA VAL A 135 3.22 14.99 -15.40
C VAL A 135 3.46 14.84 -13.89
N PHE A 136 4.17 15.80 -13.29
CA PHE A 136 4.37 15.82 -11.84
C PHE A 136 3.04 15.94 -11.07
N GLN A 137 2.12 16.80 -11.53
CA GLN A 137 0.78 16.91 -10.94
C GLN A 137 -0.01 15.60 -11.07
N ASP A 138 0.00 14.96 -12.24
CA ASP A 138 -0.69 13.69 -12.49
C ASP A 138 -0.20 12.60 -11.54
N ILE A 139 1.12 12.52 -11.32
CA ILE A 139 1.71 11.55 -10.40
C ILE A 139 1.28 11.83 -8.95
N ASN A 140 1.29 13.08 -8.53
CA ASN A 140 0.87 13.43 -7.18
C ASN A 140 -0.63 13.17 -6.95
N ILE A 141 -1.48 13.40 -7.95
CA ILE A 141 -2.89 13.02 -7.88
C ILE A 141 -3.01 11.50 -7.70
N MET A 142 -2.26 10.71 -8.46
CA MET A 142 -2.26 9.25 -8.34
C MET A 142 -1.77 8.79 -6.96
N ILE A 143 -0.65 9.36 -6.47
CA ILE A 143 -0.03 8.97 -5.20
C ILE A 143 -0.92 9.37 -4.02
N TYR A 144 -1.30 10.63 -3.91
CA TYR A 144 -1.99 11.13 -2.72
C TYR A 144 -3.50 10.82 -2.75
N LEU A 145 -4.18 11.15 -3.83
CA LEU A 145 -5.62 10.91 -3.91
C LEU A 145 -5.92 9.48 -4.32
N GLY A 146 -5.28 8.98 -5.36
CA GLY A 146 -5.54 7.65 -5.89
C GLY A 146 -5.27 6.57 -4.85
N PHE A 147 -4.05 6.44 -4.36
CA PHE A 147 -3.71 5.43 -3.36
C PHE A 147 -4.28 5.73 -1.97
N GLY A 148 -4.47 6.99 -1.59
CA GLY A 148 -5.11 7.37 -0.33
C GLY A 148 -6.55 6.84 -0.26
N PHE A 149 -7.35 7.17 -1.26
CA PHE A 149 -8.74 6.70 -1.34
C PHE A 149 -8.85 5.20 -1.65
N LEU A 150 -7.98 4.63 -2.49
CA LEU A 150 -7.96 3.20 -2.77
C LEU A 150 -7.91 2.35 -1.50
N ARG A 151 -7.20 2.82 -0.48
CA ARG A 151 -7.03 2.12 0.79
C ARG A 151 -8.08 2.45 1.85
N ALA A 152 -8.98 3.39 1.56
CA ALA A 152 -10.06 3.79 2.45
C ALA A 152 -11.21 2.75 2.53
N PHE A 153 -11.01 1.53 2.03
CA PHE A 153 -12.01 0.46 1.99
C PHE A 153 -12.29 -0.20 3.34
N LEU A 154 -11.44 0.00 4.35
CA LEU A 154 -11.65 -0.54 5.68
C LEU A 154 -12.55 0.38 6.51
N LYS A 155 -13.55 -0.22 7.18
CA LYS A 155 -14.37 0.47 8.16
C LYS A 155 -13.48 0.95 9.32
N HIS A 156 -13.66 2.19 9.79
CA HIS A 156 -12.90 2.82 10.87
C HIS A 156 -11.40 3.05 10.60
N HIS A 157 -10.98 2.98 9.32
CA HIS A 157 -9.61 3.30 8.87
C HIS A 157 -9.59 4.22 7.66
N THR A 158 -10.66 4.90 7.37
CA THR A 158 -10.79 5.78 6.21
C THR A 158 -9.91 7.02 6.35
N TRP A 159 -9.97 7.69 7.51
CA TRP A 159 -9.13 8.83 7.83
C TRP A 159 -7.66 8.46 7.90
N SER A 160 -7.33 7.40 8.62
CA SER A 160 -5.96 6.88 8.73
C SER A 160 -5.38 6.57 7.36
N SER A 161 -6.14 5.93 6.48
CA SER A 161 -5.67 5.60 5.14
C SER A 161 -5.28 6.83 4.33
N ILE A 162 -6.15 7.83 4.28
CA ILE A 162 -5.94 9.05 3.49
C ILE A 162 -4.84 9.90 4.12
N ALA A 163 -4.95 10.21 5.42
CA ALA A 163 -4.03 11.11 6.10
C ALA A 163 -2.62 10.51 6.24
N LEU A 164 -2.50 9.20 6.54
CA LEU A 164 -1.19 8.54 6.61
C LEU A 164 -0.56 8.37 5.22
N THR A 165 -1.36 8.20 4.15
CA THR A 165 -0.84 8.26 2.79
C THR A 165 -0.30 9.64 2.46
N PHE A 166 -1.01 10.70 2.88
CA PHE A 166 -0.59 12.08 2.63
C PHE A 166 0.71 12.43 3.34
N ILE A 167 0.78 12.21 4.67
CA ILE A 167 2.01 12.51 5.42
C ILE A 167 3.15 11.56 5.06
N GLY A 168 2.85 10.29 4.82
CA GLY A 168 3.85 9.29 4.41
C GLY A 168 4.46 9.61 3.05
N GLY A 169 3.63 10.03 2.09
CA GLY A 169 4.08 10.48 0.78
C GLY A 169 4.97 11.72 0.87
N ALA A 170 4.57 12.73 1.65
CA ALA A 170 5.36 13.94 1.84
C ALA A 170 6.72 13.65 2.48
N LEU A 171 6.74 12.88 3.58
CA LEU A 171 7.97 12.52 4.27
C LEU A 171 8.90 11.67 3.42
N SER A 172 8.37 10.65 2.73
CA SER A 172 9.18 9.80 1.85
C SER A 172 9.70 10.55 0.63
N PHE A 173 8.97 11.52 0.11
CA PHE A 173 9.40 12.39 -0.98
C PHE A 173 10.61 13.26 -0.55
N GLU A 174 10.51 14.00 0.56
CA GLU A 174 11.58 14.87 1.02
C GLU A 174 12.82 14.08 1.47
N PHE A 175 12.60 13.00 2.22
CA PHE A 175 13.68 12.12 2.64
C PHE A 175 14.29 11.35 1.44
N GLY A 176 13.48 11.07 0.41
CA GLY A 176 13.92 10.49 -0.84
C GLY A 176 14.90 11.39 -1.59
N LEU A 177 14.66 12.69 -1.67
CA LEU A 177 15.61 13.65 -2.25
C LEU A 177 16.96 13.60 -1.56
N PHE A 178 16.97 13.56 -0.23
CA PHE A 178 18.20 13.44 0.57
C PHE A 178 18.94 12.14 0.30
N THR A 179 18.25 11.01 0.39
CA THR A 179 18.88 9.69 0.26
C THR A 179 19.32 9.37 -1.16
N LEU A 180 18.64 9.89 -2.19
CA LEU A 180 19.05 9.76 -3.59
C LEU A 180 20.42 10.40 -3.85
N ILE A 181 20.66 11.61 -3.32
CA ILE A 181 21.98 12.24 -3.41
C ILE A 181 23.03 11.41 -2.67
N CYS A 182 22.73 10.98 -1.44
CA CYS A 182 23.66 10.19 -0.66
C CYS A 182 24.10 8.92 -1.41
N TRP A 183 23.16 8.12 -1.88
CA TRP A 183 23.46 6.89 -2.60
C TRP A 183 24.14 7.15 -3.94
N SER A 184 23.70 8.14 -4.70
CA SER A 184 24.34 8.50 -5.97
C SER A 184 25.79 8.96 -5.77
N SER A 185 26.06 9.71 -4.72
CA SER A 185 27.43 10.16 -4.38
C SER A 185 28.33 9.00 -3.94
N ILE A 186 27.80 8.08 -3.13
CA ILE A 186 28.52 6.87 -2.68
C ILE A 186 28.87 5.99 -3.89
N VAL A 187 27.90 5.75 -4.76
CA VAL A 187 28.04 4.89 -5.93
C VAL A 187 29.01 5.49 -6.94
N ARG A 188 28.96 6.79 -7.16
CA ARG A 188 29.92 7.53 -8.03
C ARG A 188 31.26 7.79 -7.38
N LYS A 189 31.43 7.49 -6.10
CA LYS A 189 32.64 7.77 -5.30
C LYS A 189 33.03 9.25 -5.30
N SER A 190 32.10 10.13 -5.47
CA SER A 190 32.29 11.58 -5.48
C SER A 190 31.06 12.30 -4.97
N TRP A 191 31.27 13.19 -4.00
CA TRP A 191 30.23 14.13 -3.59
C TRP A 191 30.18 15.26 -4.61
N TYR A 192 29.05 15.45 -5.23
CA TYR A 192 28.83 16.52 -6.20
C TYR A 192 27.59 17.34 -5.82
N GLN A 193 27.61 18.57 -6.22
CA GLN A 193 26.45 19.43 -6.09
C GLN A 193 25.40 19.00 -7.12
N GLY A 194 24.24 18.57 -6.64
CA GLY A 194 23.15 18.16 -7.51
C GLY A 194 22.47 19.37 -8.14
N ILE A 195 22.06 19.22 -9.40
CA ILE A 195 21.24 20.23 -10.08
C ILE A 195 19.79 19.89 -9.81
N PHE A 196 19.06 20.79 -9.13
CA PHE A 196 17.64 20.56 -8.79
C PHE A 196 16.74 20.83 -9.98
N ASN A 197 16.08 19.79 -10.46
CA ASN A 197 15.16 19.84 -11.56
C ASN A 197 13.96 18.91 -11.36
N PHE A 198 12.99 18.96 -12.28
CA PHE A 198 11.80 18.11 -12.22
C PHE A 198 12.11 16.60 -12.23
N GLN A 199 13.25 16.18 -12.78
CA GLN A 199 13.64 14.77 -12.78
C GLN A 199 13.90 14.28 -11.36
N HIS A 200 14.60 15.05 -10.52
CA HIS A 200 14.85 14.69 -9.12
C HIS A 200 13.54 14.61 -8.32
N LEU A 201 12.58 15.51 -8.60
CA LEU A 201 11.25 15.45 -7.98
C LEU A 201 10.51 14.17 -8.38
N LEU A 202 10.57 13.79 -9.66
CA LEU A 202 9.95 12.56 -10.14
C LEU A 202 10.61 11.31 -9.55
N ASP A 203 11.95 11.28 -9.52
CA ASP A 203 12.70 10.16 -8.95
C ASP A 203 12.39 9.97 -7.46
N ALA A 204 12.29 11.06 -6.70
CA ALA A 204 11.90 11.01 -5.30
C ALA A 204 10.45 10.54 -5.11
N ASN A 205 9.52 10.97 -5.98
CA ASN A 205 8.14 10.50 -5.97
C ASN A 205 8.03 9.00 -6.28
N PHE A 206 8.85 8.48 -7.20
CA PHE A 206 8.89 7.04 -7.49
C PHE A 206 9.34 6.25 -6.26
N CYS A 207 10.39 6.70 -5.56
CA CYS A 207 10.83 6.06 -4.33
C CYS A 207 9.77 6.15 -3.23
N GLY A 208 9.08 7.29 -3.11
CA GLY A 208 7.96 7.47 -2.19
C GLY A 208 6.76 6.59 -2.50
N ALA A 209 6.48 6.36 -3.79
CA ALA A 209 5.39 5.46 -4.20
C ALA A 209 5.61 4.01 -3.71
N ALA A 210 6.86 3.52 -3.67
CA ALA A 210 7.17 2.21 -3.09
C ALA A 210 6.74 2.11 -1.63
N THR A 211 7.05 3.13 -0.82
CA THR A 211 6.67 3.23 0.60
C THR A 211 5.15 3.21 0.77
N ILE A 212 4.45 3.93 -0.09
CA ILE A 212 2.98 3.92 -0.06
C ILE A 212 2.43 2.54 -0.43
N ILE A 213 3.04 1.80 -1.34
CA ILE A 213 2.64 0.42 -1.65
C ILE A 213 2.76 -0.46 -0.41
N SER A 214 3.89 -0.44 0.26
CA SER A 214 4.14 -1.25 1.46
C SER A 214 3.17 -0.98 2.59
N MET A 215 2.78 0.27 2.77
CA MET A 215 1.74 0.69 3.72
C MET A 215 0.44 -0.12 3.56
N GLY A 216 0.10 -0.52 2.35
CA GLY A 216 -1.10 -1.31 2.08
C GLY A 216 -1.15 -2.66 2.82
N ALA A 217 -0.01 -3.35 2.99
CA ALA A 217 0.05 -4.59 3.76
C ALA A 217 -0.10 -4.37 5.27
N LEU A 218 0.16 -3.16 5.74
CA LEU A 218 0.29 -2.80 7.15
C LEU A 218 -0.87 -1.93 7.65
N LEU A 219 -1.85 -1.69 6.81
CA LEU A 219 -2.98 -0.83 7.12
C LEU A 219 -3.71 -1.30 8.38
N GLY A 220 -3.86 -0.39 9.35
CA GLY A 220 -4.50 -0.64 10.64
C GLY A 220 -3.66 -1.41 11.67
N LYS A 221 -2.41 -1.79 11.35
CA LYS A 221 -1.58 -2.63 12.21
C LYS A 221 -0.47 -1.90 12.96
N LEU A 222 -0.03 -0.77 12.42
CA LEU A 222 1.08 0.01 12.96
C LEU A 222 0.56 1.20 13.77
N SER A 223 1.22 1.48 14.89
CA SER A 223 1.10 2.78 15.55
C SER A 223 1.73 3.87 14.69
N LEU A 224 1.39 5.12 14.96
CA LEU A 224 1.93 6.25 14.21
C LEU A 224 3.47 6.28 14.23
N ALA A 225 4.07 6.00 15.39
CA ALA A 225 5.54 5.92 15.53
C ALA A 225 6.16 4.80 14.68
N GLN A 226 5.57 3.61 14.71
CA GLN A 226 6.02 2.48 13.89
C GLN A 226 5.89 2.78 12.40
N TYR A 227 4.85 3.51 12.03
CA TYR A 227 4.62 3.94 10.66
C TYR A 227 5.73 4.87 10.15
N PHE A 228 6.15 5.85 10.97
CA PHE A 228 7.28 6.73 10.62
C PHE A 228 8.61 5.97 10.51
N VAL A 229 8.86 5.02 11.41
CA VAL A 229 10.07 4.17 11.32
C VAL A 229 10.08 3.35 10.04
N MET A 230 8.93 2.80 9.64
CA MET A 230 8.78 2.06 8.38
C MET A 230 9.10 2.96 7.19
N ILE A 231 8.49 4.16 7.12
CA ILE A 231 8.69 5.12 6.02
C ILE A 231 10.17 5.46 5.86
N ILE A 232 10.84 5.84 6.95
CA ILE A 232 12.25 6.23 6.92
C ILE A 232 13.13 5.06 6.46
N ALA A 233 12.94 3.88 7.06
CA ALA A 233 13.71 2.70 6.71
C ALA A 233 13.51 2.30 5.23
N GLU A 234 12.26 2.27 4.78
CA GLU A 234 11.95 1.90 3.41
C GLU A 234 12.48 2.91 2.40
N THR A 235 12.37 4.21 2.67
CA THR A 235 12.86 5.24 1.76
C THR A 235 14.38 5.13 1.56
N VAL A 236 15.15 4.81 2.60
CA VAL A 236 16.61 4.58 2.48
C VAL A 236 16.90 3.44 1.51
N PHE A 237 16.22 2.32 1.62
CA PHE A 237 16.52 1.15 0.81
C PHE A 237 15.85 1.17 -0.56
N SER A 238 14.70 1.82 -0.72
CA SER A 238 14.07 2.02 -2.03
C SER A 238 14.91 2.92 -2.92
N THR A 239 15.47 3.99 -2.35
CA THR A 239 16.41 4.87 -3.07
C THR A 239 17.74 4.17 -3.39
N LEU A 240 18.26 3.31 -2.50
CA LEU A 240 19.41 2.45 -2.80
C LEU A 240 19.11 1.54 -3.99
N ASN A 241 17.99 0.83 -3.95
CA ASN A 241 17.58 -0.05 -5.04
C ASN A 241 17.41 0.71 -6.36
N TYR A 242 16.80 1.90 -6.30
CA TYR A 242 16.62 2.77 -7.46
C TYR A 242 17.96 3.19 -8.08
N VAL A 243 18.90 3.67 -7.28
CA VAL A 243 20.23 4.09 -7.74
C VAL A 243 21.03 2.90 -8.30
N LEU A 244 21.02 1.76 -7.59
CA LEU A 244 21.74 0.57 -8.05
C LEU A 244 21.21 0.07 -9.39
N LEU A 245 19.89 -0.07 -9.53
CA LEU A 245 19.30 -0.63 -10.73
C LEU A 245 19.39 0.33 -11.91
N ARG A 246 19.10 1.61 -11.71
CA ARG A 246 19.03 2.57 -12.80
C ARG A 246 20.35 3.25 -13.13
N GLN A 247 21.20 3.53 -12.14
CA GLN A 247 22.46 4.24 -12.38
C GLN A 247 23.67 3.30 -12.55
N GLN A 248 23.65 2.09 -11.95
CA GLN A 248 24.76 1.14 -12.06
C GLN A 248 24.48 0.01 -13.04
N LEU A 249 23.32 -0.62 -12.94
CA LEU A 249 22.94 -1.72 -13.83
C LEU A 249 22.29 -1.23 -15.12
N GLU A 250 21.86 0.03 -15.15
CA GLU A 250 21.27 0.68 -16.31
C GLU A 250 20.10 -0.11 -16.92
N ILE A 251 19.23 -0.66 -16.05
CA ILE A 251 18.07 -1.42 -16.48
C ILE A 251 16.99 -0.53 -17.06
N ILE A 252 16.10 -1.15 -17.86
CA ILE A 252 14.89 -0.53 -18.35
C ILE A 252 13.78 -0.79 -17.34
N ASP A 253 13.36 0.25 -16.66
CA ASP A 253 12.29 0.20 -15.69
C ASP A 253 11.56 1.54 -15.61
N ILE A 254 10.92 1.90 -16.73
CA ILE A 254 10.41 3.26 -16.96
C ILE A 254 9.33 3.66 -15.96
N GLY A 255 8.33 2.82 -15.75
CA GLY A 255 7.24 3.02 -14.80
C GLY A 255 7.44 2.28 -13.48
N GLY A 256 8.67 1.81 -13.17
CA GLY A 256 9.02 1.27 -11.87
C GLY A 256 8.46 -0.11 -11.55
N ALA A 257 8.38 -1.04 -12.53
CA ALA A 257 7.96 -2.42 -12.26
C ALA A 257 8.79 -3.04 -11.13
N LEU A 258 10.11 -2.89 -11.20
CA LEU A 258 11.05 -3.43 -10.24
C LEU A 258 11.33 -2.45 -9.10
N THR A 259 11.67 -1.21 -9.45
CA THR A 259 12.14 -0.21 -8.47
C THR A 259 11.06 0.30 -7.54
N VAL A 260 9.77 0.23 -7.95
CA VAL A 260 8.63 0.73 -7.18
C VAL A 260 7.73 -0.42 -6.75
N HIS A 261 7.12 -1.08 -7.74
CA HIS A 261 6.02 -2.01 -7.46
C HIS A 261 6.49 -3.31 -6.81
N LEU A 262 7.51 -3.96 -7.38
CA LEU A 262 8.07 -5.19 -6.82
C LEU A 262 8.75 -4.92 -5.48
N PHE A 263 9.53 -3.84 -5.40
CA PHE A 263 10.23 -3.45 -4.18
C PHE A 263 9.23 -3.24 -3.03
N GLY A 264 8.25 -2.34 -3.20
CA GLY A 264 7.27 -2.03 -2.17
C GLY A 264 6.44 -3.24 -1.76
N ALA A 265 5.99 -4.06 -2.72
CA ALA A 265 5.20 -5.25 -2.41
C ALA A 265 6.00 -6.29 -1.59
N VAL A 266 7.26 -6.53 -1.94
CA VAL A 266 8.13 -7.48 -1.22
C VAL A 266 8.52 -6.94 0.15
N PHE A 267 8.93 -5.68 0.23
CA PHE A 267 9.27 -5.04 1.51
C PHE A 267 8.10 -5.10 2.49
N GLY A 268 6.93 -4.61 2.11
CA GLY A 268 5.73 -4.60 2.97
C GLY A 268 5.29 -6.00 3.40
N SER A 269 5.40 -6.98 2.50
CA SER A 269 5.06 -8.38 2.79
C SER A 269 6.02 -9.00 3.83
N ILE A 270 7.32 -8.81 3.66
CA ILE A 270 8.33 -9.34 4.59
C ILE A 270 8.29 -8.59 5.92
N PHE A 271 8.14 -7.27 5.88
CA PHE A 271 7.95 -6.47 7.09
C PHE A 271 6.76 -7.00 7.91
N THR A 272 5.61 -7.24 7.27
CA THR A 272 4.42 -7.81 7.93
C THR A 272 4.71 -9.18 8.53
N LEU A 273 5.40 -10.05 7.79
CA LEU A 273 5.72 -11.41 8.24
C LEU A 273 6.58 -11.43 9.51
N VAL A 274 7.51 -10.47 9.63
CA VAL A 274 8.50 -10.42 10.72
C VAL A 274 7.99 -9.65 11.93
N SER A 275 7.28 -8.56 11.71
CA SER A 275 6.82 -7.67 12.79
C SER A 275 5.77 -8.33 13.68
N PHE A 276 4.96 -9.24 13.14
CA PHE A 276 3.81 -9.81 13.84
C PHE A 276 3.98 -11.32 14.12
N VAL A 277 3.63 -11.73 15.32
CA VAL A 277 3.62 -13.15 15.68
C VAL A 277 2.37 -13.82 15.07
N PRO A 278 2.52 -14.93 14.31
CA PRO A 278 1.40 -15.54 13.59
C PRO A 278 0.18 -15.90 14.46
N ALA A 279 0.39 -16.32 15.70
CA ALA A 279 -0.69 -16.62 16.62
C ALA A 279 -1.47 -15.37 17.04
N GLN A 280 -0.75 -14.27 17.33
CA GLN A 280 -1.35 -12.99 17.70
C GLN A 280 -2.07 -12.36 16.50
N GLU A 281 -1.54 -12.54 15.29
CA GLU A 281 -2.18 -12.01 14.08
C GLU A 281 -3.51 -12.73 13.78
N ARG A 282 -3.57 -14.05 13.94
CA ARG A 282 -4.84 -14.79 13.84
C ARG A 282 -5.88 -14.32 14.85
N GLU A 283 -5.45 -14.08 16.09
CA GLU A 283 -6.34 -13.59 17.15
C GLU A 283 -6.78 -12.15 16.85
N ARG A 284 -5.86 -11.28 16.43
CA ARG A 284 -6.18 -9.90 16.03
C ARG A 284 -7.25 -9.84 14.95
N ILE A 285 -7.14 -10.69 13.93
CA ILE A 285 -8.15 -10.78 12.86
C ILE A 285 -9.50 -11.22 13.44
N ARG A 286 -9.51 -12.17 14.34
CA ARG A 286 -10.72 -12.72 14.97
C ARG A 286 -11.48 -11.69 15.81
N ILE A 287 -10.76 -10.90 16.62
CA ILE A 287 -11.36 -9.94 17.57
C ILE A 287 -11.59 -8.55 16.98
N SER A 288 -11.15 -8.30 15.74
CA SER A 288 -11.23 -6.97 15.13
C SER A 288 -12.42 -6.86 14.17
N PRO A 289 -13.59 -6.43 14.63
CA PRO A 289 -14.74 -6.16 13.76
C PRO A 289 -14.45 -5.01 12.76
N HIS A 290 -13.40 -4.21 13.03
CA HIS A 290 -12.98 -3.07 12.22
C HIS A 290 -12.37 -3.45 10.87
N LEU A 291 -11.97 -4.72 10.68
CA LEU A 291 -11.64 -5.26 9.36
C LEU A 291 -12.87 -5.41 8.45
N GLY A 292 -14.06 -5.19 9.02
CA GLY A 292 -15.29 -5.13 8.27
C GLY A 292 -15.21 -4.06 7.18
N LYS A 293 -15.89 -4.33 6.08
CA LYS A 293 -16.06 -3.42 4.96
C LYS A 293 -17.50 -2.96 4.96
N ASN A 294 -17.72 -1.67 4.77
CA ASN A 294 -19.06 -1.16 4.59
C ASN A 294 -19.24 -0.63 3.16
N TYR A 295 -20.47 -0.30 2.82
CA TYR A 295 -20.80 0.20 1.49
C TYR A 295 -20.05 1.50 1.17
N ASN A 296 -19.96 2.43 2.12
CA ASN A 296 -19.34 3.73 1.92
C ASN A 296 -17.81 3.61 1.77
N SER A 297 -17.15 2.83 2.62
CA SER A 297 -15.70 2.62 2.51
C SER A 297 -15.32 1.97 1.18
N ASN A 298 -16.15 1.06 0.66
CA ASN A 298 -15.94 0.46 -0.65
C ASN A 298 -16.11 1.47 -1.80
N ILE A 299 -17.04 2.43 -1.69
CA ILE A 299 -17.21 3.51 -2.68
C ILE A 299 -15.97 4.40 -2.70
N PHE A 300 -15.44 4.80 -1.53
CA PHE A 300 -14.18 5.56 -1.47
C PHE A 300 -13.01 4.78 -2.08
N GLY A 301 -12.90 3.49 -1.79
CA GLY A 301 -11.90 2.63 -2.43
C GLY A 301 -12.05 2.60 -3.95
N LEU A 302 -13.27 2.50 -4.48
CA LEU A 302 -13.52 2.52 -5.91
C LEU A 302 -13.15 3.87 -6.54
N PHE A 303 -13.46 4.98 -5.87
CA PHE A 303 -13.05 6.30 -6.32
C PHE A 303 -11.52 6.39 -6.46
N GLY A 304 -10.79 5.88 -5.46
CA GLY A 304 -9.33 5.77 -5.53
C GLY A 304 -8.85 4.92 -6.72
N THR A 305 -9.47 3.76 -6.94
CA THR A 305 -9.15 2.89 -8.09
C THR A 305 -9.33 3.61 -9.43
N LEU A 306 -10.43 4.35 -9.59
CA LEU A 306 -10.68 5.12 -10.82
C LEU A 306 -9.62 6.18 -11.07
N ILE A 307 -9.20 6.90 -10.03
CA ILE A 307 -8.09 7.87 -10.12
C ILE A 307 -6.80 7.13 -10.52
N VAL A 308 -6.45 6.06 -9.83
CA VAL A 308 -5.24 5.28 -10.10
C VAL A 308 -5.22 4.78 -11.55
N CYS A 309 -6.30 4.19 -12.04
CA CYS A 309 -6.40 3.71 -13.42
C CYS A 309 -6.28 4.84 -14.45
N THR A 310 -6.87 6.00 -14.18
CA THR A 310 -6.85 7.16 -15.08
C THR A 310 -5.45 7.76 -15.23
N TYR A 311 -4.71 7.87 -14.13
CA TYR A 311 -3.39 8.50 -14.12
C TYR A 311 -2.23 7.51 -14.31
N TRP A 312 -2.49 6.20 -14.39
CA TRP A 312 -1.44 5.20 -14.62
C TRP A 312 -0.60 5.43 -15.88
N PRO A 313 -1.17 5.82 -17.03
CA PRO A 313 -0.37 6.15 -18.21
C PRO A 313 0.63 7.28 -17.97
N SER A 314 0.24 8.33 -17.23
CA SER A 314 1.15 9.43 -16.86
C SER A 314 2.28 8.95 -15.95
N PHE A 315 1.99 8.06 -14.99
CA PHE A 315 2.98 7.47 -14.10
C PHE A 315 3.99 6.62 -14.86
N ASN A 316 3.53 5.67 -15.69
CA ASN A 316 4.41 4.80 -16.48
C ASN A 316 5.30 5.54 -17.47
N THR A 317 4.90 6.72 -17.92
CA THR A 317 5.62 7.49 -18.93
C THR A 317 6.25 8.78 -18.41
N ALA A 318 6.31 8.92 -17.07
CA ALA A 318 6.81 10.14 -16.44
C ALA A 318 8.25 10.48 -16.78
N LEU A 319 9.07 9.45 -16.95
CA LEU A 319 10.53 9.56 -17.11
C LEU A 319 10.96 9.56 -18.58
N ILE A 320 10.03 9.57 -19.53
CA ILE A 320 10.31 9.56 -20.97
C ILE A 320 9.61 10.69 -21.69
N ASP A 321 10.20 11.09 -22.82
CA ASP A 321 9.70 12.12 -23.72
C ASP A 321 9.61 11.60 -25.17
N GLY A 322 9.03 12.41 -26.07
CA GLY A 322 8.98 12.09 -27.49
C GLY A 322 8.01 10.97 -27.88
N ASN A 323 8.32 10.28 -28.97
CA ASN A 323 7.45 9.24 -29.57
C ASN A 323 7.27 8.03 -28.64
N GLN A 324 8.27 7.69 -27.84
CA GLN A 324 8.18 6.60 -26.87
C GLN A 324 7.12 6.88 -25.80
N LYS A 325 6.93 8.14 -25.42
CA LYS A 325 5.89 8.54 -24.46
C LYS A 325 4.50 8.24 -25.01
N TYR A 326 4.23 8.56 -26.27
CA TYR A 326 2.94 8.23 -26.91
C TYR A 326 2.69 6.73 -26.90
N ARG A 327 3.70 5.93 -27.26
CA ARG A 327 3.60 4.46 -27.24
C ARG A 327 3.33 3.96 -25.84
N GLY A 328 4.07 4.44 -24.85
CA GLY A 328 3.90 4.06 -23.44
C GLY A 328 2.51 4.41 -22.89
N ILE A 329 1.96 5.58 -23.23
CA ILE A 329 0.61 5.99 -22.85
C ILE A 329 -0.44 5.02 -23.42
N ILE A 330 -0.39 4.78 -24.74
CA ILE A 330 -1.35 3.88 -25.43
C ILE A 330 -1.27 2.47 -24.85
N ASN A 331 -0.06 1.93 -24.76
CA ASN A 331 0.17 0.58 -24.23
C ASN A 331 -0.34 0.43 -22.81
N THR A 332 -0.07 1.42 -21.94
CA THR A 332 -0.52 1.39 -20.55
C THR A 332 -2.04 1.44 -20.47
N TYR A 333 -2.67 2.31 -21.22
CA TYR A 333 -4.13 2.43 -21.22
C TYR A 333 -4.81 1.14 -21.68
N LEU A 334 -4.30 0.52 -22.76
CA LEU A 334 -4.81 -0.76 -23.27
C LEU A 334 -4.59 -1.90 -22.27
N SER A 335 -3.45 -1.94 -21.58
CA SER A 335 -3.16 -2.96 -20.58
C SER A 335 -4.04 -2.81 -19.34
N VAL A 336 -4.29 -1.59 -18.86
CA VAL A 336 -5.24 -1.32 -17.78
C VAL A 336 -6.65 -1.77 -18.17
N GLY A 337 -7.10 -1.44 -19.40
CA GLY A 337 -8.38 -1.94 -19.92
C GLY A 337 -8.45 -3.46 -19.94
N GLY A 338 -7.38 -4.11 -20.40
CA GLY A 338 -7.26 -5.57 -20.35
C GLY A 338 -7.37 -6.14 -18.95
N SER A 339 -6.73 -5.53 -17.94
CA SER A 339 -6.78 -6.04 -16.57
C SER A 339 -8.14 -5.88 -15.89
N ILE A 340 -8.86 -4.83 -16.22
CA ILE A 340 -10.26 -4.69 -15.81
C ILE A 340 -11.06 -5.88 -16.32
N ILE A 341 -10.98 -6.18 -17.62
CA ILE A 341 -11.67 -7.31 -18.23
C ILE A 341 -11.25 -8.64 -17.57
N GLY A 342 -9.94 -8.87 -17.41
CA GLY A 342 -9.42 -10.08 -16.77
C GLY A 342 -9.92 -10.28 -15.34
N THR A 343 -10.00 -9.20 -14.57
CA THR A 343 -10.55 -9.20 -13.21
C THR A 343 -12.03 -9.56 -13.20
N TYR A 344 -12.83 -8.94 -14.07
CA TYR A 344 -14.27 -9.20 -14.16
C TYR A 344 -14.59 -10.62 -14.65
N LEU A 345 -13.73 -11.23 -15.44
CA LEU A 345 -13.88 -12.62 -15.87
C LEU A 345 -13.60 -13.62 -14.74
N ILE A 346 -12.60 -13.37 -13.93
CA ILE A 346 -12.12 -14.33 -12.91
C ILE A 346 -12.86 -14.18 -11.57
N SER A 347 -13.16 -12.95 -11.13
CA SER A 347 -13.74 -12.69 -9.81
C SER A 347 -15.06 -13.45 -9.53
N PRO A 348 -16.03 -13.56 -10.45
CA PRO A 348 -17.28 -14.28 -10.21
C PRO A 348 -17.10 -15.79 -9.99
N ILE A 349 -16.04 -16.39 -10.56
CA ILE A 349 -15.77 -17.83 -10.44
C ILE A 349 -15.61 -18.24 -8.98
N PHE A 350 -14.99 -17.40 -8.17
CA PHE A 350 -14.73 -17.65 -6.74
C PHE A 350 -15.79 -17.10 -5.80
N ASN A 351 -16.76 -16.32 -6.30
CA ASN A 351 -17.74 -15.61 -5.48
C ASN A 351 -19.19 -15.90 -5.89
N LYS A 352 -19.50 -17.16 -6.16
CA LYS A 352 -20.87 -17.64 -6.45
C LYS A 352 -21.58 -16.84 -7.57
N GLY A 353 -20.82 -16.49 -8.62
CA GLY A 353 -21.32 -15.72 -9.76
C GLY A 353 -21.40 -14.20 -9.52
N LYS A 354 -21.00 -13.70 -8.36
CA LYS A 354 -20.99 -12.26 -8.04
C LYS A 354 -19.58 -11.69 -8.13
N LEU A 355 -19.45 -10.43 -8.48
CA LEU A 355 -18.20 -9.70 -8.46
C LEU A 355 -17.77 -9.43 -7.00
N LYS A 356 -16.50 -9.67 -6.70
CA LYS A 356 -15.91 -9.35 -5.41
C LYS A 356 -15.32 -7.94 -5.45
N VAL A 357 -15.75 -7.09 -4.53
CA VAL A 357 -15.37 -5.67 -4.53
C VAL A 357 -13.85 -5.50 -4.43
N GLU A 358 -13.18 -6.28 -3.58
CA GLU A 358 -11.73 -6.21 -3.42
C GLU A 358 -10.95 -6.50 -4.71
N ASP A 359 -11.44 -7.46 -5.50
CA ASP A 359 -10.83 -7.77 -6.80
C ASP A 359 -10.97 -6.56 -7.72
N ILE A 360 -12.15 -5.95 -7.78
CA ILE A 360 -12.39 -4.76 -8.61
C ILE A 360 -11.51 -3.60 -8.16
N LEU A 361 -11.39 -3.36 -6.85
CA LEU A 361 -10.59 -2.27 -6.32
C LEU A 361 -9.09 -2.43 -6.65
N ASN A 362 -8.56 -3.66 -6.60
CA ASN A 362 -7.13 -3.88 -6.60
C ASN A 362 -6.59 -4.59 -7.85
N ALA A 363 -7.29 -5.59 -8.41
CA ALA A 363 -6.80 -6.30 -9.58
C ALA A 363 -6.99 -5.51 -10.89
N SER A 364 -7.91 -4.54 -10.90
CA SER A 364 -8.23 -3.77 -12.12
C SER A 364 -7.07 -2.94 -12.67
N PHE A 365 -6.10 -2.56 -11.85
CA PHE A 365 -4.94 -1.80 -12.28
C PHE A 365 -3.66 -2.63 -12.49
N ALA A 366 -3.72 -3.95 -12.27
CA ALA A 366 -2.56 -4.84 -12.42
C ALA A 366 -1.94 -4.81 -13.82
N GLY A 367 -2.75 -4.49 -14.85
CA GLY A 367 -2.28 -4.30 -16.22
C GLY A 367 -1.32 -3.13 -16.39
N GLY A 368 -1.52 -2.05 -15.63
CA GLY A 368 -0.58 -0.92 -15.61
C GLY A 368 0.78 -1.34 -15.03
N ILE A 369 0.78 -2.26 -14.06
CA ILE A 369 1.99 -2.74 -13.39
C ILE A 369 2.79 -3.69 -14.29
N ILE A 370 2.13 -4.67 -14.92
CA ILE A 370 2.83 -5.71 -15.69
C ILE A 370 3.66 -5.15 -16.84
N ILE A 371 3.26 -4.05 -17.44
CA ILE A 371 4.01 -3.42 -18.53
C ILE A 371 4.81 -2.19 -18.11
N SER A 372 4.76 -1.80 -16.83
CA SER A 372 5.39 -0.56 -16.35
C SER A 372 6.91 -0.51 -16.62
N GLY A 373 7.59 -1.65 -16.58
CA GLY A 373 9.02 -1.70 -16.88
C GLY A 373 9.38 -1.44 -18.34
N CYS A 374 8.47 -1.71 -19.30
CA CYS A 374 8.79 -1.76 -20.72
C CYS A 374 7.69 -1.18 -21.65
N CYS A 375 6.76 -0.39 -21.11
CA CYS A 375 5.61 0.12 -21.88
C CYS A 375 6.02 0.90 -23.14
N ASN A 376 7.20 1.54 -23.15
CA ASN A 376 7.72 2.35 -24.25
C ASN A 376 8.31 1.53 -25.40
N ILE A 377 8.75 0.28 -25.14
CA ILE A 377 9.43 -0.56 -26.15
C ILE A 377 8.51 -1.59 -26.81
N ILE A 378 7.33 -1.85 -26.24
CA ILE A 378 6.34 -2.75 -26.81
C ILE A 378 5.74 -2.11 -28.06
N LYS A 379 5.96 -2.71 -29.25
CA LYS A 379 5.45 -2.21 -30.54
C LYS A 379 4.07 -2.77 -30.87
N GLU A 380 3.82 -4.00 -30.49
CA GLU A 380 2.58 -4.72 -30.72
C GLU A 380 1.55 -4.34 -29.65
N PHE A 381 0.84 -3.22 -29.86
CA PHE A 381 -0.10 -2.67 -28.88
C PHE A 381 -1.19 -3.67 -28.42
N TRP A 382 -1.60 -4.60 -29.28
CA TRP A 382 -2.57 -5.64 -28.95
C TRP A 382 -2.05 -6.61 -27.87
N SER A 383 -0.74 -6.84 -27.79
CA SER A 383 -0.14 -7.70 -26.77
C SER A 383 -0.32 -7.11 -25.37
N CYS A 384 -0.38 -5.79 -25.24
CA CYS A 384 -0.62 -5.12 -23.97
C CYS A 384 -2.01 -5.43 -23.41
N ILE A 385 -3.02 -5.61 -24.27
CA ILE A 385 -4.36 -6.06 -23.83
C ILE A 385 -4.26 -7.47 -23.22
N ILE A 386 -3.53 -8.37 -23.87
CA ILE A 386 -3.32 -9.74 -23.37
C ILE A 386 -2.58 -9.73 -22.04
N PHE A 387 -1.48 -9.00 -21.93
CA PHE A 387 -0.75 -8.86 -20.66
C PHE A 387 -1.65 -8.30 -19.55
N GLY A 388 -2.49 -7.32 -19.88
CA GLY A 388 -3.48 -6.79 -18.95
C GLY A 388 -4.47 -7.86 -18.47
N ILE A 389 -5.12 -8.59 -19.40
CA ILE A 389 -6.08 -9.66 -19.06
C ILE A 389 -5.42 -10.70 -18.15
N VAL A 390 -4.20 -11.11 -18.48
CA VAL A 390 -3.44 -12.07 -17.69
C VAL A 390 -3.12 -11.52 -16.30
N ALA A 391 -2.66 -10.26 -16.20
CA ALA A 391 -2.32 -9.65 -14.92
C ALA A 391 -3.53 -9.52 -14.00
N GLY A 392 -4.65 -8.95 -14.47
CA GLY A 392 -5.88 -8.82 -13.68
C GLY A 392 -6.46 -10.18 -13.28
N GLY A 393 -6.48 -11.12 -14.24
CA GLY A 393 -6.97 -12.48 -14.01
C GLY A 393 -6.14 -13.24 -12.98
N ILE A 394 -4.81 -13.27 -13.11
CA ILE A 394 -3.91 -13.96 -12.18
C ILE A 394 -3.97 -13.31 -10.79
N SER A 395 -4.01 -11.99 -10.71
CA SER A 395 -4.11 -11.27 -9.44
C SER A 395 -5.37 -11.66 -8.66
N SER A 396 -6.52 -11.60 -9.32
CA SER A 396 -7.80 -12.01 -8.72
C SER A 396 -7.82 -13.51 -8.36
N PHE A 397 -7.30 -14.37 -9.25
CA PHE A 397 -7.23 -15.82 -9.03
C PHE A 397 -6.39 -16.17 -7.79
N LEU A 398 -5.17 -15.66 -7.70
CA LEU A 398 -4.25 -15.97 -6.61
C LEU A 398 -4.73 -15.40 -5.27
N TYR A 399 -5.27 -14.19 -5.26
CA TYR A 399 -5.87 -13.64 -4.04
C TYR A 399 -6.97 -14.53 -3.50
N ASN A 400 -7.90 -14.95 -4.34
CA ASN A 400 -9.03 -15.76 -3.90
C ASN A 400 -8.64 -17.16 -3.42
N ILE A 401 -7.54 -17.75 -3.94
CA ILE A 401 -7.05 -19.07 -3.51
C ILE A 401 -6.12 -19.00 -2.32
N LEU A 402 -5.12 -18.08 -2.36
CA LEU A 402 -4.03 -18.10 -1.41
C LEU A 402 -4.30 -17.27 -0.16
N ASN A 403 -5.04 -16.17 -0.25
CA ASN A 403 -5.21 -15.25 0.86
C ASN A 403 -5.78 -15.94 2.11
N LYS A 404 -6.86 -16.71 1.98
CA LYS A 404 -7.45 -17.46 3.10
C LYS A 404 -6.46 -18.46 3.72
N ARG A 405 -5.67 -19.15 2.88
CA ARG A 405 -4.68 -20.12 3.36
C ARG A 405 -3.56 -19.45 4.15
N LEU A 406 -3.10 -18.29 3.70
CA LEU A 406 -2.05 -17.53 4.36
C LEU A 406 -2.53 -16.88 5.65
N ILE A 407 -3.75 -16.34 5.68
CA ILE A 407 -4.39 -15.85 6.90
C ILE A 407 -4.46 -16.95 7.96
N ASN A 408 -4.87 -18.16 7.62
CA ASN A 408 -4.92 -19.30 8.53
C ASN A 408 -3.53 -19.68 9.09
N LYS A 409 -2.47 -19.39 8.36
CA LYS A 409 -1.08 -19.55 8.83
C LYS A 409 -0.58 -18.36 9.66
N GLY A 410 -1.38 -17.30 9.80
CA GLY A 410 -1.07 -16.10 10.55
C GLY A 410 -0.30 -15.04 9.75
N TYR A 411 -0.30 -15.15 8.42
CA TYR A 411 0.15 -14.08 7.55
C TYR A 411 -1.08 -13.32 7.00
N HIS A 412 -1.12 -12.03 7.28
CA HIS A 412 -2.20 -11.17 6.82
C HIS A 412 -1.64 -9.93 6.14
N ASP A 413 -1.86 -9.84 4.85
CA ASP A 413 -1.64 -8.67 4.02
C ASP A 413 -2.98 -7.95 3.86
N THR A 414 -3.13 -6.79 4.50
CA THR A 414 -4.43 -6.12 4.64
C THR A 414 -5.05 -5.74 3.28
N SER A 415 -4.25 -5.20 2.38
CA SER A 415 -4.71 -4.80 1.04
C SER A 415 -4.42 -5.84 -0.05
N GLY A 416 -3.72 -6.92 0.27
CA GLY A 416 -3.35 -7.94 -0.72
C GLY A 416 -2.28 -7.48 -1.69
N ILE A 417 -1.33 -6.63 -1.26
CA ILE A 417 -0.33 -6.02 -2.14
C ILE A 417 0.53 -7.06 -2.88
N ILE A 418 0.82 -8.18 -2.23
CA ILE A 418 1.62 -9.24 -2.89
C ILE A 418 0.91 -9.81 -4.12
N TYR A 419 -0.41 -9.96 -4.05
CA TYR A 419 -1.20 -10.54 -5.14
C TYR A 419 -1.50 -9.52 -6.24
N TYR A 420 -1.88 -8.30 -5.85
CA TYR A 420 -2.39 -7.29 -6.77
C TYR A 420 -1.29 -6.40 -7.35
N ILE A 421 -0.14 -6.29 -6.67
CA ILE A 421 1.00 -5.47 -7.08
C ILE A 421 2.26 -6.33 -7.29
N GLY A 422 2.67 -7.12 -6.31
CA GLY A 422 3.93 -7.87 -6.34
C GLY A 422 4.01 -8.89 -7.46
N ILE A 423 2.97 -9.71 -7.64
CA ILE A 423 2.92 -10.71 -8.71
C ILE A 423 2.87 -10.08 -10.10
N PRO A 424 2.00 -9.08 -10.40
CA PRO A 424 2.07 -8.37 -11.66
C PRO A 424 3.42 -7.71 -11.94
N ALA A 425 4.08 -7.16 -10.91
CA ALA A 425 5.39 -6.53 -11.03
C ALA A 425 6.50 -7.55 -11.33
N PHE A 426 6.47 -8.70 -10.67
CA PHE A 426 7.38 -9.81 -10.97
C PHE A 426 7.22 -10.31 -12.42
N LEU A 427 5.99 -10.51 -12.86
CA LEU A 427 5.69 -10.85 -14.25
C LEU A 427 6.12 -9.74 -15.21
N GLY A 428 5.96 -8.48 -14.81
CA GLY A 428 6.42 -7.30 -15.55
C GLY A 428 7.92 -7.28 -15.75
N GLY A 429 8.69 -7.69 -14.75
CA GLY A 429 10.14 -7.88 -14.86
C GLY A 429 10.50 -8.94 -15.90
N ILE A 430 9.77 -10.05 -15.94
CA ILE A 430 9.96 -11.11 -16.96
C ILE A 430 9.59 -10.57 -18.35
N VAL A 431 8.43 -9.92 -18.50
CA VAL A 431 7.99 -9.31 -19.76
C VAL A 431 9.03 -8.30 -20.26
N SER A 432 9.52 -7.43 -19.37
CA SER A 432 10.56 -6.46 -19.69
C SER A 432 11.85 -7.16 -20.18
N THR A 433 12.27 -8.23 -19.52
CA THR A 433 13.43 -9.04 -19.93
C THR A 433 13.29 -9.57 -21.36
N ILE A 434 12.12 -10.12 -21.70
CA ILE A 434 11.84 -10.68 -23.03
C ILE A 434 11.89 -9.56 -24.10
N PHE A 435 11.24 -8.44 -23.87
CA PHE A 435 11.22 -7.33 -24.82
C PHE A 435 12.60 -6.70 -24.99
N VAL A 436 13.38 -6.55 -23.92
CA VAL A 436 14.77 -6.05 -23.99
C VAL A 436 15.64 -6.98 -24.81
N GLY A 437 15.53 -8.30 -24.63
CA GLY A 437 16.32 -9.29 -25.38
C GLY A 437 15.98 -9.37 -26.87
N ASN A 438 14.77 -8.95 -27.24
CA ASN A 438 14.32 -8.96 -28.65
C ASN A 438 14.55 -7.62 -29.38
N LEU A 439 15.08 -6.61 -28.71
CA LEU A 439 15.39 -5.33 -29.34
C LEU A 439 16.58 -5.49 -30.31
N ARG A 440 16.56 -4.67 -31.35
CA ARG A 440 17.64 -4.58 -32.34
C ARG A 440 18.08 -3.14 -32.45
N ASN A 441 19.39 -2.92 -32.65
CA ASN A 441 20.01 -1.58 -32.70
C ASN A 441 19.34 -0.62 -33.67
N TRP A 442 18.88 -1.11 -34.82
CA TRP A 442 18.23 -0.28 -35.85
C TRP A 442 16.75 0.08 -35.55
N GLU A 443 16.18 -0.54 -34.53
CA GLU A 443 14.80 -0.28 -34.12
C GLU A 443 14.65 0.91 -33.18
N LEU A 444 15.75 1.36 -32.61
CA LEU A 444 15.87 2.52 -31.75
C LEU A 444 16.65 3.58 -32.52
N GLY A 445 16.01 4.66 -32.94
CA GLY A 445 16.71 5.81 -33.51
C GLY A 445 17.66 6.43 -32.47
N ASP A 446 18.70 7.16 -32.93
CA ASP A 446 19.72 7.76 -32.07
C ASP A 446 19.16 8.57 -30.90
N ASN A 447 18.06 9.29 -31.11
CA ASN A 447 17.35 10.02 -30.04
C ASN A 447 16.53 9.13 -29.10
N GLU A 448 16.15 7.94 -29.51
CA GLU A 448 15.38 7.00 -28.69
C GLU A 448 16.29 6.20 -27.75
N MET A 449 17.55 5.94 -28.14
CA MET A 449 18.55 5.29 -27.29
C MET A 449 18.84 6.06 -26.00
N LYS A 450 18.84 7.39 -26.06
CA LYS A 450 19.04 8.27 -24.89
C LYS A 450 18.03 8.03 -23.78
N TYR A 451 16.77 7.81 -24.14
CA TYR A 451 15.68 7.54 -23.17
C TYR A 451 15.62 6.08 -22.74
N PHE A 452 16.20 5.19 -23.53
CA PHE A 452 16.24 3.76 -23.26
C PHE A 452 17.03 3.45 -21.97
N VAL A 453 18.12 4.16 -21.73
CA VAL A 453 19.02 3.96 -20.59
C VAL A 453 18.69 4.87 -19.40
N GLY A 454 17.46 5.41 -19.37
CA GLY A 454 16.97 6.12 -18.18
C GLY A 454 17.38 7.58 -18.04
N GLY A 455 17.88 8.23 -19.10
CA GLY A 455 18.11 9.69 -19.11
C GLY A 455 19.20 10.25 -18.20
N ILE A 456 19.89 9.40 -17.42
CA ILE A 456 20.84 9.80 -16.38
C ILE A 456 22.31 9.66 -16.84
N LEU A 457 22.55 9.02 -17.98
CA LEU A 457 23.90 8.72 -18.46
C LEU A 457 24.43 9.75 -19.42
N ASP A 458 25.72 9.99 -19.22
CA ASP A 458 26.57 10.80 -20.09
C ASP A 458 26.54 10.23 -21.52
N TYR A 459 25.92 10.96 -22.43
CA TYR A 459 25.71 10.60 -23.84
C TYR A 459 26.99 10.18 -24.58
N ASN A 460 28.15 10.56 -24.06
CA ASN A 460 29.48 10.31 -24.62
C ASN A 460 30.04 8.92 -24.33
N LYS A 461 29.36 8.09 -23.52
CA LYS A 461 29.81 6.74 -23.14
C LYS A 461 29.03 5.61 -23.80
N PHE A 462 28.16 5.90 -24.76
CA PHE A 462 27.35 4.87 -25.40
C PHE A 462 28.20 4.06 -26.39
N ASP A 463 28.34 2.77 -26.06
CA ASP A 463 28.89 1.78 -26.96
C ASP A 463 27.80 1.35 -27.95
N TYR A 464 27.97 1.71 -29.24
CA TYR A 464 27.01 1.39 -30.30
C TYR A 464 26.86 -0.11 -30.58
N ASP A 465 27.75 -0.95 -30.03
CA ASP A 465 27.72 -2.41 -30.09
C ASP A 465 27.06 -3.05 -28.86
N MET A 466 25.90 -2.52 -28.45
CA MET A 466 25.21 -3.04 -27.27
C MET A 466 24.67 -4.46 -27.50
N ASP A 467 25.18 -5.41 -26.72
CA ASP A 467 24.64 -6.78 -26.68
C ASP A 467 23.32 -6.82 -25.88
N PHE A 468 22.21 -6.83 -26.60
CA PHE A 468 20.85 -6.89 -26.00
C PHE A 468 20.60 -8.19 -25.24
N SER A 469 21.25 -9.30 -25.59
CA SER A 469 21.18 -10.55 -24.83
C SER A 469 21.82 -10.39 -23.45
N LYS A 470 22.96 -9.70 -23.37
CA LYS A 470 23.60 -9.36 -22.09
C LYS A 470 22.72 -8.41 -21.28
N ARG A 471 22.12 -7.41 -21.92
CA ARG A 471 21.18 -6.48 -21.26
C ARG A 471 19.95 -7.21 -20.71
N ALA A 472 19.38 -8.16 -21.46
CA ALA A 472 18.28 -8.98 -20.98
C ALA A 472 18.71 -9.84 -19.76
N GLY A 473 19.94 -10.36 -19.75
CA GLY A 473 20.49 -11.07 -18.60
C GLY A 473 20.60 -10.19 -17.35
N ILE A 474 21.04 -8.94 -17.50
CA ILE A 474 21.09 -7.94 -16.42
C ILE A 474 19.68 -7.59 -15.95
N GLN A 475 18.76 -7.38 -16.89
CA GLN A 475 17.33 -7.11 -16.61
C GLN A 475 16.71 -8.24 -15.79
N PHE A 476 16.98 -9.49 -16.16
CA PHE A 476 16.51 -10.65 -15.41
C PHE A 476 17.13 -10.75 -14.01
N ALA A 477 18.43 -10.52 -13.88
CA ALA A 477 19.12 -10.50 -12.60
C ALA A 477 18.59 -9.40 -11.67
N ALA A 478 18.19 -8.26 -12.21
CA ALA A 478 17.63 -7.14 -11.47
C ALA A 478 16.36 -7.49 -10.70
N ILE A 479 15.55 -8.45 -11.19
CA ILE A 479 14.37 -8.96 -10.48
C ILE A 479 14.80 -9.53 -9.12
N PHE A 480 15.79 -10.39 -9.12
CA PHE A 480 16.26 -11.05 -7.89
C PHE A 480 17.02 -10.09 -6.98
N ILE A 481 17.79 -9.15 -7.54
CA ILE A 481 18.46 -8.11 -6.78
C ILE A 481 17.43 -7.26 -6.03
N THR A 482 16.36 -6.84 -6.70
CA THR A 482 15.26 -6.10 -6.06
C THR A 482 14.62 -6.91 -4.93
N ILE A 483 14.30 -8.18 -5.17
CA ILE A 483 13.70 -9.05 -4.16
C ILE A 483 14.63 -9.19 -2.94
N LEU A 484 15.93 -9.37 -3.16
CA LEU A 484 16.90 -9.52 -2.07
C LEU A 484 17.04 -8.24 -1.24
N ILE A 485 17.13 -7.06 -1.89
CA ILE A 485 17.21 -5.77 -1.19
C ILE A 485 15.93 -5.50 -0.43
N ALA A 486 14.77 -5.67 -1.08
CA ALA A 486 13.47 -5.43 -0.46
C ALA A 486 13.19 -6.39 0.71
N ALA A 487 13.50 -7.68 0.53
CA ALA A 487 13.34 -8.66 1.60
C ALA A 487 14.30 -8.40 2.76
N GLY A 488 15.59 -8.16 2.48
CA GLY A 488 16.60 -7.84 3.50
C GLY A 488 16.26 -6.59 4.29
N SER A 489 15.86 -5.52 3.62
CA SER A 489 15.46 -4.28 4.27
C SER A 489 14.14 -4.42 5.04
N GLY A 490 13.17 -5.17 4.51
CA GLY A 490 11.92 -5.49 5.21
C GLY A 490 12.15 -6.31 6.48
N LEU A 491 13.11 -7.26 6.46
CA LEU A 491 13.56 -7.98 7.64
C LEU A 491 14.15 -7.03 8.68
N VAL A 492 15.11 -6.20 8.30
CA VAL A 492 15.78 -5.24 9.20
C VAL A 492 14.76 -4.30 9.84
N ALA A 493 13.91 -3.68 9.03
CA ALA A 493 12.90 -2.74 9.51
C ALA A 493 11.84 -3.42 10.41
N GLY A 494 11.39 -4.62 10.06
CA GLY A 494 10.43 -5.37 10.86
C GLY A 494 10.99 -5.84 12.20
N PHE A 495 12.24 -6.29 12.24
CA PHE A 495 12.92 -6.63 13.50
C PHE A 495 13.17 -5.39 14.35
N SER A 496 13.53 -4.24 13.77
CA SER A 496 13.74 -3.00 14.52
C SER A 496 12.51 -2.62 15.34
N ILE A 497 11.32 -2.71 14.76
CA ILE A 497 10.06 -2.46 15.48
C ILE A 497 9.83 -3.46 16.61
N LYS A 498 10.14 -4.73 16.37
CA LYS A 498 9.95 -5.80 17.34
C LYS A 498 10.91 -5.68 18.54
N PHE A 499 12.17 -5.32 18.28
CA PHE A 499 13.18 -5.16 19.35
C PHE A 499 13.02 -3.87 20.14
N CYS A 500 12.53 -2.80 19.54
CA CYS A 500 12.29 -1.51 20.22
C CYS A 500 11.15 -1.57 21.24
N ASN A 501 10.58 -2.74 21.51
CA ASN A 501 9.49 -2.95 22.47
C ASN A 501 8.30 -1.97 22.27
N CYS A 502 8.15 -1.47 21.05
CA CYS A 502 7.00 -0.69 20.67
C CYS A 502 5.78 -1.60 20.83
N ASN A 503 4.91 -1.30 21.76
CA ASN A 503 3.71 -2.09 22.05
C ASN A 503 2.95 -2.36 20.77
N ILE A 504 2.99 -3.62 20.30
CA ILE A 504 2.20 -4.05 19.16
C ILE A 504 0.78 -4.16 19.68
N ALA A 505 -0.14 -3.37 19.12
CA ALA A 505 -1.53 -3.41 19.54
C ALA A 505 -2.12 -4.80 19.36
N ILE A 506 -2.89 -5.26 20.33
CA ILE A 506 -3.58 -6.55 20.30
C ILE A 506 -4.70 -6.53 19.25
N ARG A 507 -5.28 -5.36 18.99
CA ARG A 507 -6.34 -5.12 17.99
C ARG A 507 -5.84 -4.19 16.89
N TYR A 508 -6.57 -4.11 15.78
CA TYR A 508 -6.32 -3.09 14.77
C TYR A 508 -6.65 -1.71 15.34
N PHE A 509 -5.85 -0.71 14.95
CA PHE A 509 -6.07 0.67 15.32
C PHE A 509 -7.33 1.23 14.66
N ASN A 510 -8.02 2.12 15.35
CA ASN A 510 -9.14 2.90 14.83
C ASN A 510 -8.71 4.31 14.48
N ASP A 511 -9.47 4.96 13.60
CA ASP A 511 -9.25 6.37 13.25
C ASP A 511 -9.26 7.28 14.48
N SER A 512 -10.16 7.06 15.46
CA SER A 512 -10.25 7.82 16.70
C SER A 512 -9.02 7.73 17.61
N GLU A 513 -8.13 6.74 17.39
CA GLU A 513 -6.87 6.64 18.13
C GLU A 513 -5.83 7.64 17.63
N PHE A 514 -5.94 8.12 16.38
CA PHE A 514 -5.00 9.04 15.75
C PHE A 514 -5.60 10.40 15.43
N PHE A 515 -6.92 10.47 15.24
CA PHE A 515 -7.62 11.66 14.79
C PHE A 515 -8.75 12.01 15.75
N ASP A 516 -9.01 13.30 15.93
CA ASP A 516 -10.16 13.80 16.67
C ASP A 516 -11.42 13.66 15.80
N VAL A 517 -11.91 12.42 15.74
CA VAL A 517 -13.13 12.04 15.04
C VAL A 517 -14.11 11.42 16.03
N SER A 518 -15.38 11.83 15.97
CA SER A 518 -16.42 11.25 16.80
C SER A 518 -16.69 9.79 16.36
N GLU A 519 -16.43 8.83 17.24
CA GLU A 519 -16.81 7.42 17.01
C GLU A 519 -18.34 7.23 16.95
N ASN A 520 -19.08 8.18 17.49
CA ASN A 520 -20.52 8.11 17.73
C ASN A 520 -21.34 8.91 16.72
N GLU A 521 -20.76 9.52 15.71
CA GLU A 521 -21.54 10.03 14.60
C GLU A 521 -21.76 8.89 13.59
N PRO A 522 -22.85 8.14 13.72
CA PRO A 522 -23.23 7.20 12.68
C PRO A 522 -23.48 8.02 11.41
N PHE A 523 -22.96 7.57 10.28
CA PHE A 523 -23.41 8.12 9.01
C PHE A 523 -24.94 8.11 9.00
N PRO A 524 -25.61 9.21 8.60
CA PRO A 524 -27.05 9.41 8.81
C PRO A 524 -27.97 8.28 8.30
N TRP A 525 -27.44 7.35 7.50
CA TRP A 525 -28.15 6.19 6.93
C TRP A 525 -27.81 4.82 7.57
N GLU A 526 -26.82 4.74 8.45
CA GLU A 526 -26.56 3.49 9.20
C GLU A 526 -27.54 3.30 10.37
N ASP A 527 -28.05 4.38 10.96
CA ASP A 527 -28.97 4.34 12.09
C ASP A 527 -30.37 3.84 11.76
N GLU A 528 -30.87 4.06 10.54
CA GLU A 528 -32.21 3.58 10.18
C GLU A 528 -32.34 2.06 10.20
N LYS A 529 -31.29 1.32 9.81
CA LYS A 529 -31.34 -0.15 9.81
C LYS A 529 -31.21 -0.76 11.20
N VAL A 530 -30.36 -0.19 12.04
CA VAL A 530 -30.20 -0.65 13.43
C VAL A 530 -31.44 -0.31 14.25
N GLN A 531 -32.03 0.87 14.08
CA GLN A 531 -33.29 1.23 14.74
C GLN A 531 -34.48 0.45 14.23
N LEU A 532 -34.53 0.07 12.93
CA LEU A 532 -35.55 -0.81 12.40
C LEU A 532 -35.43 -2.23 12.95
N GLN A 533 -34.23 -2.76 13.11
CA GLN A 533 -34.00 -4.09 13.65
C GLN A 533 -34.34 -4.16 15.14
N VAL A 534 -33.94 -3.16 15.92
CA VAL A 534 -34.33 -3.04 17.34
C VAL A 534 -35.84 -2.83 17.51
N ARG A 535 -36.50 -2.10 16.60
CA ARG A 535 -37.96 -1.96 16.62
C ARG A 535 -38.72 -3.23 16.22
N TYR A 536 -38.13 -4.08 15.37
CA TYR A 536 -38.72 -5.38 15.02
C TYR A 536 -38.60 -6.38 16.18
N ASP A 537 -37.43 -6.41 16.86
CA ASP A 537 -37.20 -7.31 17.99
C ASP A 537 -37.95 -6.87 19.27
N SER A 538 -38.30 -5.60 19.41
CA SER A 538 -39.11 -5.12 20.52
C SER A 538 -40.64 -5.28 20.34
N ARG A 539 -41.11 -5.81 19.19
CA ARG A 539 -42.51 -6.13 18.89
C ARG A 539 -42.76 -7.61 18.66
N ALA A 540 -41.75 -8.47 18.82
CA ALA A 540 -41.85 -9.91 18.89
C ALA A 540 -41.77 -10.36 20.38
#